data_20a5066bdfd48e4049759fc67a5adb09
#
_entry.id   20a5066bdfd48e4049759fc67a5adb09
#
_cell.length_a   1.000
_cell.length_b   1.000
_cell.length_c   1.000
_cell.angle_alpha   90.00
_cell.angle_beta   90.00
_cell.angle_gamma   90.00
#
_symmetry.space_group_name_H-M   'P 1'
#
loop_
_entity.id
_entity.type
_entity.pdbx_description
1 polymer ?
#
loop_
_entity_poly.entity_id
_entity_poly.type
_entity_poly.pdbx_seq_one_letter_code
_entity_poly.pdbx_strand_id
1 'polypeptide(L)'
;VLNFFAWRQLVKHLIHEELLEQMKSDGRDGRLSRRDFIRFLVAAGITVSAASVLWNAEVMAASPRKGGTFRLGLHDGNTSDTHDPGTYVSFATIQLAHIHRSFLTLITPQNGLGPDMAVSWSASDDASEWTFKLDKNASFHSGRPFTADDAIASLNHHRGDKTSSAAASLLKDVKEIVKNNPHSITIKLVSGNADLPWLMTDYHLAMLPANADGTVDWQSGDGAGPYKIVNHRPGIGTKLVRHDGWHLEGAYFDKVELVVLNDPNAREIALVTGEVDAVTQVELKTLNLLRRNKNIEIDNVPSGSALTMPMFCDTAPFDDVNVRNAMKLAIDREEIIEKIAFGMAIPGNDAHVSPNMPYWADLPQRKYDPEQAKALLKKAGREKLKVNLSVADTVYSGAVDMCVLFAQQAKAAGIEINVVREPSDGYYSNVWLKKPFCVAQWGARPTPDVMFTLTYKDDAAWNESRWKNKRFNELLLLAKAELDQAKRTAMYREMQQLARDDGGTIIPMFANFVYARNKKVQHGPHLAGSWQIDGARGASRWWFAN
;
A
#
# COMPACT_ATOMS: atom_id res chain seq x y z
N VAL A 1 34.44 -9.65 -34.57
CA VAL A 1 33.11 -9.18 -34.11
C VAL A 1 32.64 -10.20 -33.06
N LEU A 2 32.95 -9.94 -31.79
CA LEU A 2 32.44 -10.75 -30.67
C LEU A 2 30.92 -10.63 -30.60
N ASN A 3 30.24 -11.78 -30.58
CA ASN A 3 28.80 -11.88 -30.48
C ASN A 3 28.33 -11.18 -29.16
N PHE A 4 27.26 -10.41 -29.20
CA PHE A 4 26.69 -9.66 -28.07
C PHE A 4 26.53 -10.53 -26.78
N PHE A 5 26.31 -11.82 -26.95
CA PHE A 5 26.21 -12.80 -25.85
C PHE A 5 27.55 -13.08 -25.16
N ALA A 6 28.63 -13.20 -25.92
CA ALA A 6 29.98 -13.42 -25.38
C ALA A 6 30.51 -12.18 -24.67
N TRP A 7 30.10 -11.00 -25.15
CA TRP A 7 30.46 -9.73 -24.55
C TRP A 7 29.72 -9.49 -23.22
N ARG A 8 28.44 -9.86 -23.12
CA ARG A 8 27.66 -9.83 -21.88
C ARG A 8 28.27 -10.73 -20.78
N GLN A 9 28.83 -11.86 -21.14
CA GLN A 9 29.57 -12.78 -20.25
C GLN A 9 30.89 -12.16 -19.75
N LEU A 10 31.61 -11.43 -20.61
CA LEU A 10 32.88 -10.78 -20.25
C LEU A 10 32.66 -9.62 -19.24
N VAL A 11 31.62 -8.82 -19.43
CA VAL A 11 31.23 -7.72 -18.51
C VAL A 11 30.83 -8.27 -17.14
N LYS A 12 30.10 -9.39 -17.09
CA LYS A 12 29.73 -10.08 -15.85
C LYS A 12 30.94 -10.60 -15.06
N HIS A 13 32.04 -10.90 -15.73
CA HIS A 13 33.27 -11.40 -15.10
C HIS A 13 34.16 -10.27 -14.56
N LEU A 14 34.07 -9.07 -15.13
CA LEU A 14 34.90 -7.91 -14.78
C LEU A 14 34.29 -7.02 -13.72
N ILE A 15 32.98 -7.05 -13.54
CA ILE A 15 32.24 -6.26 -12.55
C ILE A 15 31.23 -7.19 -11.87
N HIS A 16 31.12 -7.10 -10.54
CA HIS A 16 30.06 -7.79 -9.81
C HIS A 16 28.70 -7.42 -10.44
N GLU A 17 27.90 -8.42 -10.81
CA GLU A 17 26.61 -8.23 -11.51
C GLU A 17 25.70 -7.25 -10.75
N GLU A 18 25.67 -7.38 -9.43
CA GLU A 18 24.92 -6.49 -8.52
C GLU A 18 25.36 -5.03 -8.63
N LEU A 19 26.67 -4.76 -8.72
CA LEU A 19 27.18 -3.38 -8.83
C LEU A 19 26.85 -2.77 -10.19
N LEU A 20 26.88 -3.55 -11.27
CA LEU A 20 26.50 -3.09 -12.60
C LEU A 20 25.00 -2.77 -12.66
N GLU A 21 24.16 -3.62 -12.10
CA GLU A 21 22.72 -3.37 -12.03
C GLU A 21 22.39 -2.16 -11.13
N GLN A 22 23.10 -2.00 -10.01
CA GLN A 22 22.99 -0.81 -9.16
C GLN A 22 23.36 0.47 -9.93
N MET A 23 24.47 0.46 -10.67
CA MET A 23 24.90 1.62 -11.47
C MET A 23 23.94 1.95 -12.61
N LYS A 24 23.33 0.94 -13.23
CA LYS A 24 22.27 1.13 -14.24
C LYS A 24 21.02 1.73 -13.60
N SER A 25 20.64 1.26 -12.42
CA SER A 25 19.55 1.83 -11.62
C SER A 25 19.83 3.28 -11.29
N ASP A 26 21.02 3.60 -10.75
CA ASP A 26 21.40 4.96 -10.40
C ASP A 26 21.45 5.88 -11.63
N GLY A 27 21.83 5.35 -12.79
CA GLY A 27 21.77 6.07 -14.08
C GLY A 27 20.33 6.34 -14.52
N ARG A 28 19.42 5.38 -14.40
CA ARG A 28 17.99 5.55 -14.68
C ARG A 28 17.34 6.59 -13.77
N ASP A 29 17.73 6.59 -12.51
CA ASP A 29 17.20 7.50 -11.48
C ASP A 29 17.86 8.90 -11.51
N GLY A 30 18.77 9.15 -12.45
CA GLY A 30 19.48 10.42 -12.56
C GLY A 30 20.54 10.65 -11.46
N ARG A 31 20.76 9.67 -10.55
CA ARG A 31 21.76 9.75 -9.46
C ARG A 31 23.20 9.55 -9.95
N LEU A 32 23.38 8.89 -11.09
CA LEU A 32 24.68 8.68 -11.74
C LEU A 32 24.66 9.30 -13.13
N SER A 33 25.60 10.26 -13.39
CA SER A 33 25.69 10.86 -14.72
C SER A 33 26.27 9.89 -15.75
N ARG A 34 25.91 10.08 -17.05
CA ARG A 34 26.50 9.33 -18.17
C ARG A 34 28.03 9.34 -18.13
N ARG A 35 28.62 10.48 -17.79
CA ARG A 35 30.07 10.66 -17.72
C ARG A 35 30.69 9.79 -16.62
N ASP A 36 30.06 9.74 -15.46
CA ASP A 36 30.57 8.98 -14.32
C ASP A 36 30.35 7.48 -14.51
N PHE A 37 29.21 7.05 -15.09
CA PHE A 37 28.96 5.69 -15.49
C PHE A 37 30.04 5.18 -16.46
N ILE A 38 30.31 5.95 -17.53
CA ILE A 38 31.35 5.59 -18.51
C ILE A 38 32.74 5.55 -17.86
N ARG A 39 33.09 6.53 -17.02
CA ARG A 39 34.37 6.57 -16.30
C ARG A 39 34.57 5.33 -15.43
N PHE A 40 33.55 4.95 -14.70
CA PHE A 40 33.62 3.77 -13.83
C PHE A 40 33.82 2.48 -14.65
N LEU A 41 33.06 2.27 -15.72
CA LEU A 41 33.20 1.11 -16.57
C LEU A 41 34.54 1.06 -17.29
N VAL A 42 35.07 2.21 -17.69
CA VAL A 42 36.42 2.30 -18.29
C VAL A 42 37.50 1.98 -17.25
N ALA A 43 37.37 2.45 -16.02
CA ALA A 43 38.27 2.09 -14.92
C ALA A 43 38.22 0.59 -14.60
N ALA A 44 37.11 -0.07 -14.87
CA ALA A 44 36.92 -1.53 -14.76
C ALA A 44 37.34 -2.30 -16.04
N GLY A 45 38.02 -1.64 -17.01
CA GLY A 45 38.58 -2.28 -18.20
C GLY A 45 37.62 -2.38 -19.40
N ILE A 46 36.47 -1.72 -19.36
CA ILE A 46 35.49 -1.70 -20.47
C ILE A 46 35.80 -0.52 -21.39
N THR A 47 35.75 -0.74 -22.71
CA THR A 47 36.00 0.35 -23.68
C THR A 47 34.93 1.43 -23.60
N VAL A 48 35.29 2.70 -23.91
CA VAL A 48 34.35 3.82 -23.93
C VAL A 48 33.15 3.57 -24.84
N SER A 49 33.37 2.93 -26.00
CA SER A 49 32.29 2.58 -26.94
C SER A 49 31.35 1.56 -26.34
N ALA A 50 31.86 0.53 -25.68
CA ALA A 50 31.06 -0.53 -25.05
C ALA A 50 30.27 0.03 -23.83
N ALA A 51 30.88 0.86 -22.99
CA ALA A 51 30.23 1.55 -21.89
C ALA A 51 29.11 2.51 -22.38
N SER A 52 29.35 3.21 -23.51
CA SER A 52 28.35 4.08 -24.12
C SER A 52 27.17 3.31 -24.71
N VAL A 53 27.40 2.14 -25.29
CA VAL A 53 26.33 1.25 -25.77
C VAL A 53 25.48 0.74 -24.61
N LEU A 54 26.10 0.34 -23.48
CA LEU A 54 25.37 -0.05 -22.27
C LEU A 54 24.50 1.09 -21.72
N TRP A 55 25.07 2.29 -21.63
CA TRP A 55 24.30 3.45 -21.21
C TRP A 55 23.09 3.71 -22.12
N ASN A 56 23.32 3.75 -23.43
CA ASN A 56 22.26 4.05 -24.39
C ASN A 56 21.20 2.95 -24.50
N ALA A 57 21.61 1.68 -24.42
CA ALA A 57 20.69 0.55 -24.57
C ALA A 57 19.81 0.33 -23.32
N GLU A 58 20.33 0.57 -22.13
CA GLU A 58 19.63 0.19 -20.88
C GLU A 58 19.22 1.40 -20.02
N VAL A 59 19.96 2.51 -20.07
CA VAL A 59 19.66 3.71 -19.28
C VAL A 59 18.81 4.71 -20.05
N MET A 60 19.20 5.01 -21.32
CA MET A 60 18.45 5.99 -22.14
C MET A 60 17.13 5.45 -22.69
N ALA A 61 17.02 4.14 -22.94
CA ALA A 61 15.76 3.53 -23.37
C ALA A 61 14.69 3.55 -22.27
N ALA A 62 15.10 3.60 -21.02
CA ALA A 62 14.22 3.67 -19.84
C ALA A 62 14.01 5.11 -19.32
N SER A 63 14.57 6.13 -19.99
CA SER A 63 14.39 7.53 -19.56
C SER A 63 12.97 8.02 -19.79
N PRO A 64 12.35 8.69 -18.80
CA PRO A 64 11.01 9.22 -18.94
C PRO A 64 10.91 10.22 -20.10
N ARG A 65 9.83 10.09 -20.91
CA ARG A 65 9.51 11.02 -21.99
C ARG A 65 8.09 11.54 -21.87
N LYS A 66 7.91 12.81 -22.20
CA LYS A 66 6.59 13.43 -22.25
C LYS A 66 5.89 13.06 -23.56
N GLY A 67 4.59 12.79 -23.49
CA GLY A 67 3.72 12.60 -24.65
C GLY A 67 2.66 11.51 -24.50
N GLY A 68 1.68 11.56 -25.37
CA GLY A 68 0.66 10.54 -25.54
C GLY A 68 -0.50 10.58 -24.53
N THR A 69 -1.42 9.63 -24.72
CA THR A 69 -2.60 9.45 -23.87
C THR A 69 -2.48 8.13 -23.12
N PHE A 70 -2.42 8.17 -21.80
CA PHE A 70 -2.43 6.99 -20.94
C PHE A 70 -3.86 6.64 -20.55
N ARG A 71 -4.29 5.42 -20.87
CA ARG A 71 -5.63 4.89 -20.57
C ARG A 71 -5.53 3.83 -19.50
N LEU A 72 -6.22 4.03 -18.37
CA LEU A 72 -6.21 3.13 -17.22
C LEU A 72 -7.59 2.55 -16.96
N GLY A 73 -7.72 1.23 -17.07
CA GLY A 73 -8.94 0.50 -16.72
C GLY A 73 -9.00 0.23 -15.21
N LEU A 74 -10.05 0.70 -14.55
CA LEU A 74 -10.27 0.63 -13.11
C LEU A 74 -11.28 -0.46 -12.75
N HIS A 75 -11.03 -1.16 -11.65
CA HIS A 75 -11.85 -2.31 -11.20
C HIS A 75 -13.05 -1.93 -10.33
N ASP A 76 -13.11 -0.68 -9.85
CA ASP A 76 -14.15 -0.21 -8.93
C ASP A 76 -14.43 1.26 -9.16
N GLY A 77 -15.68 1.58 -9.48
CA GLY A 77 -16.18 2.95 -9.62
C GLY A 77 -17.69 2.95 -9.68
N ASN A 78 -18.32 3.98 -9.10
CA ASN A 78 -19.75 4.07 -8.87
C ASN A 78 -20.36 5.33 -9.45
N THR A 79 -21.63 5.27 -9.84
CA THR A 79 -22.38 6.45 -10.32
C THR A 79 -22.65 7.48 -9.21
N SER A 80 -22.50 7.07 -7.95
CA SER A 80 -22.59 7.94 -6.77
C SER A 80 -21.28 8.60 -6.35
N ASP A 81 -20.16 8.30 -7.05
CA ASP A 81 -18.86 8.92 -6.77
C ASP A 81 -18.93 10.44 -6.98
N THR A 82 -18.34 11.20 -6.07
CA THR A 82 -18.35 12.67 -6.10
C THR A 82 -16.94 13.24 -6.09
N HIS A 83 -16.79 14.57 -6.18
CA HIS A 83 -15.52 15.28 -6.01
C HIS A 83 -15.22 15.65 -4.55
N ASP A 84 -16.17 15.43 -3.62
CA ASP A 84 -15.95 15.66 -2.19
C ASP A 84 -15.02 14.57 -1.63
N PRO A 85 -13.80 14.93 -1.20
CA PRO A 85 -12.86 13.95 -0.66
C PRO A 85 -13.36 13.28 0.62
N GLY A 86 -14.27 13.91 1.37
CA GLY A 86 -14.89 13.30 2.55
C GLY A 86 -15.72 12.06 2.24
N THR A 87 -16.09 11.84 0.97
CA THR A 87 -16.95 10.73 0.52
C THR A 87 -16.20 9.64 -0.27
N TYR A 88 -14.89 9.75 -0.45
CA TYR A 88 -14.13 8.82 -1.27
C TYR A 88 -14.10 7.41 -0.66
N VAL A 89 -14.57 6.41 -1.41
CA VAL A 89 -14.56 5.00 -0.99
C VAL A 89 -14.21 4.05 -2.13
N SER A 90 -14.53 4.41 -3.40
CA SER A 90 -14.22 3.59 -4.56
C SER A 90 -12.75 3.76 -4.98
N PHE A 91 -12.19 2.72 -5.66
CA PHE A 91 -10.83 2.85 -6.19
C PHE A 91 -10.73 3.94 -7.27
N ALA A 92 -11.82 4.21 -8.00
CA ALA A 92 -11.85 5.29 -8.99
C ALA A 92 -11.68 6.67 -8.33
N THR A 93 -12.30 6.92 -7.18
CA THR A 93 -12.13 8.18 -6.44
C THR A 93 -10.74 8.26 -5.79
N ILE A 94 -10.20 7.16 -5.27
CA ILE A 94 -8.82 7.09 -4.74
C ILE A 94 -7.81 7.39 -5.85
N GLN A 95 -7.96 6.75 -7.02
CA GLN A 95 -7.09 6.97 -8.17
C GLN A 95 -7.17 8.41 -8.67
N LEU A 96 -8.39 8.95 -8.76
CA LEU A 96 -8.62 10.33 -9.18
C LEU A 96 -8.02 11.33 -8.18
N ALA A 97 -8.13 11.07 -6.88
CA ALA A 97 -7.52 11.91 -5.83
C ALA A 97 -6.01 12.06 -6.05
N HIS A 98 -5.28 10.98 -6.30
CA HIS A 98 -3.83 11.01 -6.50
C HIS A 98 -3.37 11.56 -7.87
N ILE A 99 -4.27 11.71 -8.84
CA ILE A 99 -3.99 12.28 -10.16
C ILE A 99 -4.38 13.75 -10.23
N HIS A 100 -5.48 14.12 -9.61
CA HIS A 100 -6.09 15.45 -9.74
C HIS A 100 -5.80 16.36 -8.56
N ARG A 101 -5.53 15.79 -7.39
CA ARG A 101 -5.27 16.51 -6.13
C ARG A 101 -3.80 16.37 -5.72
N SER A 102 -3.38 17.21 -4.75
CA SER A 102 -2.13 17.09 -4.00
C SER A 102 -2.43 17.07 -2.50
N PHE A 103 -1.46 16.65 -1.71
CA PHE A 103 -1.57 16.42 -0.27
C PHE A 103 -0.47 17.19 0.45
N LEU A 104 -0.45 17.25 1.78
CA LEU A 104 0.71 17.83 2.48
C LEU A 104 1.96 17.00 2.28
N THR A 105 1.81 15.67 2.31
CA THR A 105 2.91 14.71 2.13
C THR A 105 2.48 13.59 1.20
N LEU A 106 3.42 12.81 0.68
CA LEU A 106 3.13 11.67 -0.22
C LEU A 106 3.94 10.42 0.14
N ILE A 107 3.47 9.27 -0.34
CA ILE A 107 4.23 8.01 -0.31
C ILE A 107 5.13 7.95 -1.55
N THR A 108 6.43 7.75 -1.31
CA THR A 108 7.44 7.59 -2.38
C THR A 108 7.37 6.20 -3.01
N PRO A 109 7.97 5.97 -4.21
CA PRO A 109 8.03 4.64 -4.81
C PRO A 109 8.69 3.57 -3.91
N GLN A 110 9.54 3.98 -2.97
CA GLN A 110 10.21 3.13 -1.99
C GLN A 110 9.38 2.90 -0.71
N ASN A 111 8.09 3.25 -0.73
CA ASN A 111 7.17 3.22 0.41
C ASN A 111 7.59 4.12 1.60
N GLY A 112 8.47 5.10 1.38
CA GLY A 112 8.84 6.12 2.34
C GLY A 112 7.91 7.33 2.31
N LEU A 113 8.07 8.23 3.28
CA LEU A 113 7.37 9.51 3.33
C LEU A 113 8.17 10.57 2.55
N GLY A 114 7.48 11.34 1.71
CA GLY A 114 8.08 12.40 0.91
C GLY A 114 7.26 13.70 0.93
N PRO A 115 7.87 14.83 0.49
CA PRO A 115 7.19 16.11 0.36
C PRO A 115 6.18 16.11 -0.80
N ASP A 116 5.06 16.85 -0.61
CA ASP A 116 4.11 17.24 -1.67
C ASP A 116 3.84 18.74 -1.51
N MET A 117 2.66 19.18 -1.07
CA MET A 117 2.36 20.60 -0.81
C MET A 117 3.12 21.18 0.40
N ALA A 118 3.62 20.33 1.31
CA ALA A 118 4.57 20.70 2.34
C ALA A 118 6.00 20.26 1.95
N VAL A 119 6.93 21.21 1.88
CA VAL A 119 8.35 20.95 1.54
C VAL A 119 9.16 20.44 2.73
N SER A 120 8.68 20.68 3.94
CA SER A 120 9.29 20.15 5.18
C SER A 120 8.33 20.24 6.35
N TRP A 121 8.62 19.45 7.38
CA TRP A 121 7.86 19.44 8.64
C TRP A 121 8.78 19.17 9.83
N SER A 122 8.35 19.63 10.99
CA SER A 122 9.06 19.41 12.26
C SER A 122 8.05 19.28 13.40
N ALA A 123 8.42 18.52 14.42
CA ALA A 123 7.61 18.32 15.62
C ALA A 123 8.18 19.04 16.84
N SER A 124 7.35 19.27 17.86
CA SER A 124 7.79 19.48 19.24
C SER A 124 8.38 18.17 19.81
N ASP A 125 9.15 18.26 20.91
CA ASP A 125 9.83 17.12 21.52
C ASP A 125 8.89 15.97 21.92
N ASP A 126 7.63 16.29 22.24
CA ASP A 126 6.58 15.35 22.61
C ASP A 126 5.65 14.95 21.44
N ALA A 127 5.99 15.37 20.21
CA ALA A 127 5.18 15.17 19.01
C ALA A 127 3.73 15.68 19.10
N SER A 128 3.41 16.60 20.02
CA SER A 128 2.08 17.17 20.18
C SER A 128 1.82 18.39 19.28
N GLU A 129 2.88 19.01 18.75
CA GLU A 129 2.78 20.11 17.79
C GLU A 129 3.62 19.82 16.55
N TRP A 130 3.02 19.96 15.36
CA TRP A 130 3.68 19.74 14.08
C TRP A 130 3.60 20.98 13.20
N THR A 131 4.75 21.54 12.83
CA THR A 131 4.83 22.66 11.89
C THR A 131 5.16 22.19 10.50
N PHE A 132 4.29 22.50 9.53
CA PHE A 132 4.47 22.23 8.11
C PHE A 132 4.83 23.53 7.38
N LYS A 133 5.91 23.51 6.59
CA LYS A 133 6.27 24.58 5.67
C LYS A 133 5.73 24.25 4.28
N LEU A 134 4.87 25.10 3.75
CA LEU A 134 4.19 24.90 2.48
C LEU A 134 5.03 25.37 1.30
N ASP A 135 4.90 24.71 0.16
CA ASP A 135 5.59 25.08 -1.07
C ASP A 135 5.01 26.41 -1.61
N LYS A 136 5.89 27.41 -1.75
CA LYS A 136 5.53 28.71 -2.29
C LYS A 136 5.23 28.72 -3.79
N ASN A 137 5.67 27.68 -4.50
CA ASN A 137 5.47 27.51 -5.93
C ASN A 137 4.23 26.69 -6.26
N ALA A 138 3.61 26.05 -5.26
CA ALA A 138 2.43 25.26 -5.46
C ALA A 138 1.21 26.13 -5.79
N SER A 139 0.43 25.70 -6.77
CA SER A 139 -0.77 26.38 -7.20
C SER A 139 -1.87 25.39 -7.60
N PHE A 140 -3.10 25.85 -7.54
CA PHE A 140 -4.25 25.14 -8.10
C PHE A 140 -4.26 25.19 -9.63
N HIS A 141 -5.08 24.37 -10.25
CA HIS A 141 -5.24 24.31 -11.70
C HIS A 141 -5.73 25.62 -12.33
N SER A 142 -6.45 26.43 -11.56
CA SER A 142 -6.85 27.78 -11.92
C SER A 142 -5.68 28.79 -12.00
N GLY A 143 -4.52 28.41 -11.47
CA GLY A 143 -3.36 29.29 -11.31
C GLY A 143 -3.35 30.06 -9.98
N ARG A 144 -4.36 29.89 -9.12
CA ARG A 144 -4.40 30.48 -7.79
C ARG A 144 -3.30 29.86 -6.91
N PRO A 145 -2.42 30.64 -6.24
CA PRO A 145 -1.42 30.11 -5.33
C PRO A 145 -2.07 29.33 -4.18
N PHE A 146 -1.40 28.25 -3.77
CA PHE A 146 -1.75 27.50 -2.56
C PHE A 146 -1.21 28.20 -1.31
N THR A 147 -2.03 28.30 -0.27
CA THR A 147 -1.70 29.00 0.96
C THR A 147 -2.10 28.23 2.22
N ALA A 148 -1.70 28.73 3.37
CA ALA A 148 -2.08 28.20 4.68
C ALA A 148 -3.61 28.18 4.91
N ASP A 149 -4.36 29.14 4.34
CA ASP A 149 -5.81 29.18 4.46
C ASP A 149 -6.45 27.97 3.77
N ASP A 150 -5.91 27.56 2.61
CA ASP A 150 -6.36 26.38 1.88
C ASP A 150 -6.08 25.09 2.65
N ALA A 151 -4.88 24.98 3.22
CA ALA A 151 -4.51 23.81 4.03
C ALA A 151 -5.39 23.69 5.27
N ILE A 152 -5.66 24.81 5.97
CA ILE A 152 -6.51 24.84 7.16
C ILE A 152 -7.95 24.49 6.80
N ALA A 153 -8.51 25.09 5.75
CA ALA A 153 -9.87 24.80 5.29
C ALA A 153 -10.01 23.33 4.88
N SER A 154 -9.03 22.79 4.13
CA SER A 154 -9.03 21.39 3.68
C SER A 154 -9.05 20.41 4.86
N LEU A 155 -8.19 20.59 5.86
CA LEU A 155 -8.16 19.73 7.03
C LEU A 155 -9.42 19.90 7.91
N ASN A 156 -9.93 21.11 8.04
CA ASN A 156 -11.15 21.38 8.82
C ASN A 156 -12.43 20.81 8.17
N HIS A 157 -12.44 20.57 6.85
CA HIS A 157 -13.54 19.89 6.16
C HIS A 157 -13.83 18.49 6.75
N HIS A 158 -12.82 17.86 7.31
CA HIS A 158 -12.92 16.51 7.91
C HIS A 158 -13.07 16.54 9.44
N ARG A 159 -13.33 17.69 10.06
CA ARG A 159 -13.34 17.88 11.52
C ARG A 159 -14.64 18.54 12.00
N GLY A 160 -14.90 18.37 13.30
CA GLY A 160 -16.06 18.96 13.99
C GLY A 160 -17.28 18.03 14.00
N ASP A 161 -18.23 18.37 14.87
CA ASP A 161 -19.40 17.52 15.17
C ASP A 161 -20.39 17.37 14.00
N LYS A 162 -20.26 18.22 12.99
CA LYS A 162 -21.15 18.20 11.81
C LYS A 162 -20.53 17.54 10.59
N THR A 163 -19.27 17.10 10.67
CA THR A 163 -18.65 16.45 9.53
C THR A 163 -19.23 15.05 9.30
N SER A 164 -19.53 14.72 8.05
CA SER A 164 -19.86 13.37 7.60
C SER A 164 -18.68 12.67 6.91
N SER A 165 -17.48 13.26 6.99
CA SER A 165 -16.30 12.74 6.32
C SER A 165 -15.88 11.37 6.85
N ALA A 166 -15.59 10.44 5.95
CA ALA A 166 -15.02 9.15 6.28
C ALA A 166 -13.63 9.25 6.97
N ALA A 167 -12.92 10.37 6.76
CA ALA A 167 -11.63 10.66 7.39
C ALA A 167 -11.72 11.34 8.76
N ALA A 168 -12.92 11.58 9.31
CA ALA A 168 -13.08 12.27 10.59
C ALA A 168 -12.26 11.63 11.72
N SER A 169 -12.16 10.31 11.75
CA SER A 169 -11.40 9.56 12.76
C SER A 169 -9.89 9.82 12.68
N LEU A 170 -9.34 10.14 11.53
CA LEU A 170 -7.91 10.41 11.33
C LEU A 170 -7.49 11.72 12.02
N LEU A 171 -8.39 12.69 12.08
CA LEU A 171 -8.13 14.02 12.62
C LEU A 171 -8.79 14.28 13.99
N LYS A 172 -9.37 13.27 14.64
CA LYS A 172 -10.07 13.41 15.93
C LYS A 172 -9.18 13.96 17.05
N ASP A 173 -7.87 13.62 17.00
CA ASP A 173 -6.89 14.07 17.99
C ASP A 173 -6.30 15.45 17.65
N VAL A 174 -6.69 16.08 16.54
CA VAL A 174 -6.27 17.44 16.19
C VAL A 174 -7.09 18.43 17.02
N LYS A 175 -6.41 19.13 17.94
CA LYS A 175 -7.00 20.15 18.80
C LYS A 175 -7.22 21.46 18.05
N GLU A 176 -6.18 21.91 17.34
CA GLU A 176 -6.16 23.21 16.67
C GLU A 176 -5.22 23.17 15.46
N ILE A 177 -5.53 23.94 14.42
CA ILE A 177 -4.63 24.21 13.29
C ILE A 177 -4.42 25.71 13.21
N VAL A 178 -3.17 26.15 13.41
CA VAL A 178 -2.77 27.56 13.51
C VAL A 178 -2.06 27.98 12.23
N LYS A 179 -2.49 29.12 11.67
CA LYS A 179 -1.77 29.81 10.59
C LYS A 179 -0.61 30.60 11.18
N ASN A 180 0.65 30.21 10.88
CA ASN A 180 1.81 30.97 11.30
C ASN A 180 2.09 32.14 10.34
N ASN A 181 1.98 31.88 9.05
CA ASN A 181 2.09 32.82 7.93
C ASN A 181 1.45 32.21 6.66
N PRO A 182 1.42 32.90 5.51
CA PRO A 182 0.80 32.35 4.30
C PRO A 182 1.35 31.00 3.81
N HIS A 183 2.56 30.61 4.22
CA HIS A 183 3.23 29.37 3.80
C HIS A 183 3.68 28.50 4.98
N SER A 184 2.98 28.58 6.11
CA SER A 184 3.28 27.71 7.25
C SER A 184 2.07 27.57 8.17
N ILE A 185 1.79 26.33 8.56
CA ILE A 185 0.77 25.98 9.55
C ILE A 185 1.38 25.15 10.68
N THR A 186 0.78 25.23 11.86
CA THR A 186 1.07 24.34 12.99
C THR A 186 -0.20 23.57 13.36
N ILE A 187 -0.12 22.24 13.36
CA ILE A 187 -1.17 21.34 13.81
C ILE A 187 -0.87 20.95 15.25
N LYS A 188 -1.77 21.30 16.19
CA LYS A 188 -1.67 20.94 17.60
C LYS A 188 -2.59 19.76 17.91
N LEU A 189 -2.05 18.78 18.61
CA LEU A 189 -2.72 17.54 18.96
C LEU A 189 -3.11 17.52 20.44
N VAL A 190 -4.09 16.72 20.80
CA VAL A 190 -4.47 16.43 22.20
C VAL A 190 -3.38 15.59 22.88
N SER A 191 -2.70 14.72 22.13
CA SER A 191 -1.57 13.89 22.58
C SER A 191 -0.57 13.71 21.45
N GLY A 192 0.70 13.47 21.78
CA GLY A 192 1.76 13.28 20.79
C GLY A 192 1.44 12.19 19.77
N ASN A 193 1.74 12.48 18.50
CA ASN A 193 1.62 11.52 17.40
C ASN A 193 2.72 11.73 16.36
N ALA A 194 3.74 10.90 16.43
CA ALA A 194 4.89 10.93 15.51
C ALA A 194 4.52 10.50 14.07
N ASP A 195 3.34 9.95 13.84
CA ASP A 195 2.84 9.53 12.53
C ASP A 195 1.97 10.58 11.85
N LEU A 196 1.80 11.78 12.43
CA LEU A 196 0.96 12.80 11.79
C LEU A 196 1.35 13.08 10.33
N PRO A 197 2.66 13.19 9.96
CA PRO A 197 3.03 13.38 8.55
C PRO A 197 2.62 12.21 7.64
N TRP A 198 2.56 10.98 8.14
CA TRP A 198 2.07 9.83 7.39
C TRP A 198 0.56 9.88 7.18
N LEU A 199 -0.20 10.36 8.18
CA LEU A 199 -1.65 10.54 8.04
C LEU A 199 -1.98 11.57 6.96
N MET A 200 -1.13 12.58 6.76
CA MET A 200 -1.31 13.61 5.73
C MET A 200 -1.15 13.08 4.29
N THR A 201 -0.82 11.80 4.10
CA THR A 201 -0.81 11.13 2.78
C THR A 201 -2.16 10.53 2.41
N ASP A 202 -3.14 10.50 3.31
CA ASP A 202 -4.44 9.87 3.10
C ASP A 202 -5.23 10.56 1.98
N TYR A 203 -5.84 9.79 1.11
CA TYR A 203 -6.51 10.29 -0.09
C TYR A 203 -7.73 11.16 0.19
N HIS A 204 -8.30 11.12 1.38
CA HIS A 204 -9.34 12.07 1.79
C HIS A 204 -8.74 13.44 2.14
N LEU A 205 -7.51 13.49 2.67
CA LEU A 205 -6.89 14.73 3.16
C LEU A 205 -6.27 15.56 2.01
N ALA A 206 -6.94 15.56 0.86
CA ALA A 206 -6.55 16.34 -0.31
C ALA A 206 -6.65 17.85 -0.05
N MET A 207 -5.68 18.61 -0.57
CA MET A 207 -5.70 20.08 -0.49
C MET A 207 -6.64 20.67 -1.54
N LEU A 208 -7.55 21.52 -1.09
CA LEU A 208 -8.63 22.14 -1.86
C LEU A 208 -8.59 23.67 -1.72
N PRO A 209 -9.13 24.41 -2.69
CA PRO A 209 -9.27 25.85 -2.58
C PRO A 209 -10.20 26.23 -1.40
N ALA A 210 -9.75 27.16 -0.56
CA ALA A 210 -10.60 27.74 0.48
C ALA A 210 -11.55 28.78 -0.11
N ASN A 211 -12.80 28.75 0.34
CA ASN A 211 -13.78 29.83 0.17
C ASN A 211 -13.55 30.96 1.18
N ALA A 212 -14.12 32.10 0.93
CA ALA A 212 -14.01 33.29 1.81
C ALA A 212 -14.60 33.05 3.23
N ASP A 213 -15.52 32.11 3.37
CA ASP A 213 -16.14 31.71 4.66
C ASP A 213 -15.35 30.61 5.40
N GLY A 214 -14.21 30.19 4.87
CA GLY A 214 -13.36 29.14 5.45
C GLY A 214 -13.78 27.69 5.13
N THR A 215 -14.84 27.50 4.34
CA THR A 215 -15.17 26.19 3.77
C THR A 215 -14.28 25.87 2.57
N VAL A 216 -14.39 24.67 2.00
CA VAL A 216 -13.63 24.26 0.81
C VAL A 216 -14.50 24.24 -0.44
N ASP A 217 -13.90 24.61 -1.57
CA ASP A 217 -14.52 24.48 -2.89
C ASP A 217 -14.15 23.12 -3.52
N TRP A 218 -14.90 22.10 -3.21
CA TRP A 218 -14.75 20.80 -3.87
C TRP A 218 -15.60 20.69 -5.16
N GLN A 219 -16.62 21.54 -5.32
CA GLN A 219 -17.58 21.48 -6.44
C GLN A 219 -17.00 22.00 -7.74
N SER A 220 -16.14 23.02 -7.73
CA SER A 220 -15.53 23.57 -8.95
C SER A 220 -14.64 22.56 -9.66
N GLY A 221 -14.17 21.53 -8.97
CA GLY A 221 -13.18 20.60 -9.51
C GLY A 221 -11.79 21.22 -9.68
N ASP A 222 -11.51 22.39 -9.07
CA ASP A 222 -10.16 22.97 -9.08
C ASP A 222 -9.23 22.15 -8.18
N GLY A 223 -8.23 21.51 -8.76
CA GLY A 223 -7.26 20.67 -8.08
C GLY A 223 -5.87 21.26 -8.08
N ALA A 224 -4.90 20.57 -7.47
CA ALA A 224 -3.50 20.98 -7.44
C ALA A 224 -2.55 19.84 -7.90
N GLY A 225 -3.10 18.76 -8.41
CA GLY A 225 -2.35 17.58 -8.84
C GLY A 225 -1.75 17.68 -10.24
N PRO A 226 -1.09 16.61 -10.69
CA PRO A 226 -0.40 16.56 -12.00
C PRO A 226 -1.31 16.68 -13.22
N TYR A 227 -2.63 16.44 -13.09
CA TYR A 227 -3.57 16.50 -14.21
C TYR A 227 -4.87 17.23 -13.84
N LYS A 228 -5.37 18.03 -14.79
CA LYS A 228 -6.63 18.79 -14.73
C LYS A 228 -7.76 17.95 -15.31
N ILE A 229 -8.92 17.93 -14.67
CA ILE A 229 -10.13 17.30 -15.22
C ILE A 229 -10.65 18.14 -16.39
N VAL A 230 -10.92 17.45 -17.51
CA VAL A 230 -11.61 18.02 -18.69
C VAL A 230 -13.05 17.53 -18.77
N ASN A 231 -13.26 16.25 -18.44
CA ASN A 231 -14.58 15.64 -18.41
C ASN A 231 -14.60 14.55 -17.34
N HIS A 232 -15.64 14.55 -16.52
CA HIS A 232 -15.87 13.53 -15.49
C HIS A 232 -17.28 12.99 -15.58
N ARG A 233 -17.41 11.68 -15.62
CA ARG A 233 -18.67 10.95 -15.62
C ARG A 233 -18.61 9.86 -14.57
N PRO A 234 -19.20 10.06 -13.36
CA PRO A 234 -19.17 9.08 -12.29
C PRO A 234 -19.61 7.68 -12.75
N GLY A 235 -18.91 6.64 -12.31
CA GLY A 235 -19.17 5.26 -12.68
C GLY A 235 -18.82 4.87 -14.12
N ILE A 236 -18.34 5.83 -14.96
CA ILE A 236 -17.97 5.60 -16.37
C ILE A 236 -16.50 5.92 -16.61
N GLY A 237 -16.03 7.11 -16.22
CA GLY A 237 -14.64 7.48 -16.39
C GLY A 237 -14.38 8.98 -16.32
N THR A 238 -13.07 9.32 -16.40
CA THR A 238 -12.59 10.71 -16.31
C THR A 238 -11.52 10.96 -17.36
N LYS A 239 -11.62 12.08 -18.06
CA LYS A 239 -10.58 12.55 -18.98
C LYS A 239 -9.85 13.74 -18.37
N LEU A 240 -8.52 13.66 -18.40
CA LEU A 240 -7.64 14.67 -17.82
C LEU A 240 -6.55 15.07 -18.81
N VAL A 241 -6.04 16.30 -18.63
CA VAL A 241 -4.90 16.85 -19.37
C VAL A 241 -3.80 17.24 -18.40
N ARG A 242 -2.55 17.16 -18.82
CA ARG A 242 -1.40 17.52 -17.98
C ARG A 242 -1.51 18.95 -17.44
N HIS A 243 -1.10 19.13 -16.20
CA HIS A 243 -0.89 20.42 -15.55
C HIS A 243 0.61 20.77 -15.61
N ASP A 244 1.03 21.55 -16.60
CA ASP A 244 2.44 21.91 -16.78
C ASP A 244 3.00 22.79 -15.63
N GLY A 245 2.14 23.40 -14.82
CA GLY A 245 2.50 24.15 -13.62
C GLY A 245 2.53 23.31 -12.33
N TRP A 246 2.44 21.99 -12.43
CA TRP A 246 2.54 21.13 -11.24
C TRP A 246 3.92 21.25 -10.59
N HIS A 247 3.94 21.41 -9.27
CA HIS A 247 5.13 21.77 -8.47
C HIS A 247 6.14 20.62 -8.29
N LEU A 248 5.79 19.36 -8.63
CA LEU A 248 6.69 18.21 -8.55
C LEU A 248 7.14 17.75 -9.94
N GLU A 249 8.18 16.91 -9.97
CA GLU A 249 8.64 16.26 -11.20
C GLU A 249 7.73 15.09 -11.59
N GLY A 250 7.56 14.86 -12.89
CA GLY A 250 6.75 13.78 -13.43
C GLY A 250 5.69 14.25 -14.41
N ALA A 251 4.50 13.63 -14.38
CA ALA A 251 3.38 13.90 -15.29
C ALA A 251 3.81 13.81 -16.76
N TYR A 252 4.30 12.63 -17.15
CA TYR A 252 4.91 12.45 -18.48
C TYR A 252 3.89 12.32 -19.60
N PHE A 253 2.65 11.86 -19.34
CA PHE A 253 1.61 11.78 -20.37
C PHE A 253 0.99 13.16 -20.65
N ASP A 254 0.59 13.41 -21.91
CA ASP A 254 -0.16 14.64 -22.23
C ASP A 254 -1.59 14.58 -21.70
N LYS A 255 -2.17 13.38 -21.74
CA LYS A 255 -3.55 13.11 -21.31
C LYS A 255 -3.62 11.82 -20.53
N VAL A 256 -4.58 11.75 -19.60
CA VAL A 256 -4.93 10.55 -18.87
C VAL A 256 -6.43 10.29 -19.03
N GLU A 257 -6.81 9.06 -19.34
CA GLU A 257 -8.20 8.62 -19.39
C GLU A 257 -8.37 7.48 -18.38
N LEU A 258 -9.17 7.71 -17.36
CA LEU A 258 -9.62 6.68 -16.43
C LEU A 258 -10.90 6.08 -16.99
N VAL A 259 -10.96 4.76 -17.11
CA VAL A 259 -12.12 4.04 -17.65
C VAL A 259 -12.59 3.04 -16.58
N VAL A 260 -13.83 3.16 -16.13
CA VAL A 260 -14.39 2.23 -15.13
C VAL A 260 -14.81 0.94 -15.85
N LEU A 261 -14.17 -0.17 -15.49
CA LEU A 261 -14.40 -1.51 -16.03
C LEU A 261 -14.54 -2.49 -14.86
N ASN A 262 -15.70 -2.47 -14.19
CA ASN A 262 -15.95 -3.26 -12.97
C ASN A 262 -15.90 -4.78 -13.24
N ASP A 263 -16.33 -5.22 -14.42
CA ASP A 263 -16.20 -6.63 -14.81
C ASP A 263 -14.75 -6.99 -15.11
N PRO A 264 -14.17 -8.01 -14.46
CA PRO A 264 -12.77 -8.38 -14.63
C PRO A 264 -12.44 -8.87 -16.04
N ASN A 265 -13.35 -9.62 -16.70
CA ASN A 265 -13.11 -10.12 -18.05
C ASN A 265 -13.11 -8.97 -19.07
N ALA A 266 -14.07 -8.04 -18.96
CA ALA A 266 -14.11 -6.85 -19.81
C ALA A 266 -12.83 -6.01 -19.64
N ARG A 267 -12.33 -5.89 -18.41
CA ARG A 267 -11.10 -5.14 -18.09
C ARG A 267 -9.86 -5.79 -18.71
N GLU A 268 -9.72 -7.12 -18.62
CA GLU A 268 -8.61 -7.86 -19.23
C GLU A 268 -8.68 -7.83 -20.77
N ILE A 269 -9.89 -7.95 -21.35
CA ILE A 269 -10.08 -7.83 -22.80
C ILE A 269 -9.66 -6.45 -23.29
N ALA A 270 -10.07 -5.37 -22.61
CA ALA A 270 -9.69 -4.00 -22.98
C ALA A 270 -8.17 -3.79 -22.98
N LEU A 271 -7.43 -4.43 -22.05
CA LEU A 271 -5.97 -4.41 -22.05
C LEU A 271 -5.38 -5.19 -23.24
N VAL A 272 -5.89 -6.41 -23.47
CA VAL A 272 -5.37 -7.30 -24.55
C VAL A 272 -5.62 -6.68 -25.93
N THR A 273 -6.74 -6.02 -26.14
CA THR A 273 -7.10 -5.35 -27.40
C THR A 273 -6.44 -3.98 -27.56
N GLY A 274 -5.84 -3.41 -26.49
CA GLY A 274 -5.21 -2.10 -26.50
C GLY A 274 -6.19 -0.94 -26.38
N GLU A 275 -7.42 -1.18 -25.95
CA GLU A 275 -8.39 -0.13 -25.61
C GLU A 275 -7.90 0.68 -24.40
N VAL A 276 -7.28 -0.01 -23.43
CA VAL A 276 -6.57 0.59 -22.30
C VAL A 276 -5.09 0.17 -22.29
N ASP A 277 -4.24 0.99 -21.67
CA ASP A 277 -2.79 0.80 -21.63
C ASP A 277 -2.34 0.07 -20.35
N ALA A 278 -3.15 0.13 -19.30
CA ALA A 278 -2.96 -0.62 -18.04
C ALA A 278 -4.31 -0.90 -17.40
N VAL A 279 -4.35 -1.91 -16.51
CA VAL A 279 -5.54 -2.27 -15.74
C VAL A 279 -5.17 -2.55 -14.29
N THR A 280 -6.06 -2.19 -13.40
CA THR A 280 -5.98 -2.57 -11.98
C THR A 280 -6.52 -3.99 -11.78
N GLN A 281 -6.08 -4.66 -10.74
CA GLN A 281 -6.64 -5.91 -10.21
C GLN A 281 -6.94 -6.96 -11.29
N VAL A 282 -5.90 -7.65 -11.78
CA VAL A 282 -6.08 -8.80 -12.67
C VAL A 282 -6.55 -10.04 -11.89
N GLU A 283 -7.32 -10.89 -12.55
CA GLU A 283 -7.75 -12.17 -12.00
C GLU A 283 -6.57 -13.15 -11.92
N LEU A 284 -6.27 -13.66 -10.72
CA LEU A 284 -5.14 -14.58 -10.54
C LEU A 284 -5.33 -15.90 -11.30
N LYS A 285 -6.57 -16.35 -11.48
CA LYS A 285 -6.90 -17.58 -12.23
C LYS A 285 -6.58 -17.46 -13.72
N THR A 286 -6.67 -16.27 -14.30
CA THR A 286 -6.39 -15.99 -15.73
C THR A 286 -4.97 -15.48 -15.97
N LEU A 287 -4.19 -15.26 -14.94
CA LEU A 287 -2.85 -14.66 -14.97
C LEU A 287 -1.92 -15.35 -16.00
N ASN A 288 -1.98 -16.70 -16.09
CA ASN A 288 -1.17 -17.46 -17.04
C ASN A 288 -1.57 -17.21 -18.50
N LEU A 289 -2.80 -16.80 -18.79
CA LEU A 289 -3.23 -16.40 -20.13
C LEU A 289 -2.65 -15.03 -20.47
N LEU A 290 -2.73 -14.07 -19.56
CA LEU A 290 -2.13 -12.74 -19.73
C LEU A 290 -0.61 -12.82 -19.95
N ARG A 291 0.10 -13.66 -19.19
CA ARG A 291 1.56 -13.88 -19.33
C ARG A 291 1.99 -14.41 -20.70
N ARG A 292 1.10 -15.09 -21.44
CA ARG A 292 1.39 -15.57 -22.81
C ARG A 292 1.36 -14.44 -23.83
N ASN A 293 0.72 -13.32 -23.54
CA ASN A 293 0.71 -12.16 -24.42
C ASN A 293 2.03 -11.39 -24.29
N LYS A 294 2.85 -11.43 -25.36
CA LYS A 294 4.18 -10.81 -25.41
C LYS A 294 4.16 -9.29 -25.24
N ASN A 295 3.02 -8.65 -25.41
CA ASN A 295 2.86 -7.20 -25.31
C ASN A 295 2.39 -6.76 -23.91
N ILE A 296 2.14 -7.69 -23.00
CA ILE A 296 1.67 -7.40 -21.64
C ILE A 296 2.75 -7.73 -20.63
N GLU A 297 2.88 -6.90 -19.64
CA GLU A 297 3.65 -7.13 -18.43
C GLU A 297 2.73 -7.10 -17.21
N ILE A 298 3.07 -7.94 -16.23
CA ILE A 298 2.33 -8.06 -14.98
C ILE A 298 3.23 -7.55 -13.87
N ASP A 299 2.76 -6.53 -13.19
CA ASP A 299 3.40 -5.98 -12.01
C ASP A 299 2.82 -6.66 -10.77
N ASN A 300 3.71 -7.27 -9.99
CA ASN A 300 3.40 -7.97 -8.74
C ASN A 300 4.06 -7.21 -7.60
N VAL A 301 3.28 -6.39 -6.90
CA VAL A 301 3.79 -5.42 -5.93
C VAL A 301 3.38 -5.84 -4.51
N PRO A 302 4.36 -6.11 -3.62
CA PRO A 302 4.07 -6.37 -2.22
C PRO A 302 3.18 -5.29 -1.61
N SER A 303 2.17 -5.70 -0.85
CA SER A 303 1.25 -4.78 -0.17
C SER A 303 1.12 -5.11 1.32
N GLY A 304 0.44 -4.21 2.06
CA GLY A 304 0.09 -4.45 3.46
C GLY A 304 -1.29 -5.12 3.65
N SER A 305 -1.90 -5.65 2.57
CA SER A 305 -3.20 -6.30 2.65
C SER A 305 -3.10 -7.69 3.29
N ALA A 306 -3.46 -7.80 4.57
CA ALA A 306 -3.37 -9.04 5.35
C ALA A 306 -4.65 -9.87 5.24
N LEU A 307 -4.51 -11.16 4.90
CA LEU A 307 -5.55 -12.13 5.22
C LEU A 307 -5.34 -12.61 6.64
N THR A 308 -6.43 -12.70 7.42
CA THR A 308 -6.38 -13.03 8.83
C THR A 308 -7.35 -14.14 9.19
N MET A 309 -6.97 -14.92 10.20
CA MET A 309 -7.83 -15.93 10.81
C MET A 309 -7.78 -15.70 12.34
N PRO A 310 -8.57 -14.73 12.86
CA PRO A 310 -8.61 -14.42 14.28
C PRO A 310 -9.26 -15.55 15.09
N MET A 311 -8.64 -15.84 16.23
CA MET A 311 -9.12 -16.74 17.27
C MET A 311 -9.43 -15.92 18.52
N PHE A 312 -10.64 -16.02 19.10
CA PHE A 312 -11.01 -15.29 20.29
C PHE A 312 -10.21 -15.76 21.52
N CYS A 313 -9.29 -14.94 21.99
CA CYS A 313 -8.40 -15.26 23.12
C CYS A 313 -9.11 -15.37 24.48
N ASP A 314 -10.37 -14.98 24.56
CA ASP A 314 -11.24 -15.08 25.74
C ASP A 314 -12.22 -16.26 25.67
N THR A 315 -12.10 -17.13 24.65
CA THR A 315 -13.05 -18.21 24.39
C THR A 315 -12.31 -19.53 24.15
N ALA A 316 -12.70 -20.57 24.92
CA ALA A 316 -12.15 -21.92 24.69
C ALA A 316 -12.45 -22.44 23.28
N PRO A 317 -11.50 -23.12 22.63
CA PRO A 317 -10.21 -23.57 23.15
C PRO A 317 -9.06 -22.56 22.94
N PHE A 318 -9.34 -21.38 22.39
CA PHE A 318 -8.34 -20.37 21.98
C PHE A 318 -7.89 -19.46 23.14
N ASP A 319 -8.46 -19.60 24.33
CA ASP A 319 -8.00 -18.97 25.56
C ASP A 319 -6.60 -19.47 25.99
N ASP A 320 -6.20 -20.68 25.57
CA ASP A 320 -4.86 -21.23 25.80
C ASP A 320 -3.90 -20.82 24.65
N VAL A 321 -2.80 -20.15 25.01
CA VAL A 321 -1.75 -19.72 24.07
C VAL A 321 -1.08 -20.90 23.36
N ASN A 322 -0.98 -22.08 24.01
CA ASN A 322 -0.40 -23.26 23.35
C ASN A 322 -1.31 -23.76 22.23
N VAL A 323 -2.64 -23.67 22.40
CA VAL A 323 -3.60 -23.99 21.32
C VAL A 323 -3.45 -23.00 20.16
N ARG A 324 -3.40 -21.69 20.44
CA ARG A 324 -3.21 -20.68 19.40
C ARG A 324 -1.91 -20.90 18.62
N ASN A 325 -0.81 -21.16 19.30
CA ASN A 325 0.47 -21.43 18.64
C ASN A 325 0.49 -22.77 17.90
N ALA A 326 -0.20 -23.79 18.37
CA ALA A 326 -0.38 -25.04 17.63
C ALA A 326 -1.12 -24.79 16.30
N MET A 327 -2.19 -23.99 16.31
CA MET A 327 -2.92 -23.58 15.11
C MET A 327 -2.01 -22.82 14.11
N LYS A 328 -1.18 -21.89 14.63
CA LYS A 328 -0.22 -21.11 13.82
C LYS A 328 0.89 -21.96 13.19
N LEU A 329 1.28 -23.08 13.81
CA LEU A 329 2.28 -24.03 13.31
C LEU A 329 1.67 -25.08 12.35
N ALA A 330 0.36 -25.28 12.41
CA ALA A 330 -0.35 -26.28 11.61
C ALA A 330 -0.72 -25.79 10.20
N ILE A 331 -0.31 -24.59 9.82
CA ILE A 331 -0.60 -23.98 8.51
C ILE A 331 0.69 -23.84 7.69
N ASP A 332 0.69 -24.42 6.48
CA ASP A 332 1.76 -24.25 5.49
C ASP A 332 1.47 -23.01 4.62
N ARG A 333 2.16 -21.92 4.93
CA ARG A 333 1.98 -20.63 4.26
C ARG A 333 2.52 -20.62 2.84
N GLU A 334 3.61 -21.36 2.60
CA GLU A 334 4.23 -21.44 1.28
C GLU A 334 3.31 -22.18 0.31
N GLU A 335 2.73 -23.32 0.73
CA GLU A 335 1.77 -24.06 -0.07
C GLU A 335 0.48 -23.26 -0.34
N ILE A 336 0.01 -22.47 0.64
CA ILE A 336 -1.15 -21.57 0.45
C ILE A 336 -0.83 -20.51 -0.59
N ILE A 337 0.33 -19.87 -0.51
CA ILE A 337 0.75 -18.85 -1.48
C ILE A 337 0.86 -19.45 -2.89
N GLU A 338 1.44 -20.63 -3.02
CA GLU A 338 1.59 -21.30 -4.31
C GLU A 338 0.23 -21.66 -4.92
N LYS A 339 -0.64 -22.33 -4.15
CA LYS A 339 -1.88 -22.91 -4.68
C LYS A 339 -3.06 -21.95 -4.72
N ILE A 340 -3.15 -21.01 -3.78
CA ILE A 340 -4.29 -20.09 -3.65
C ILE A 340 -3.97 -18.71 -4.24
N ALA A 341 -2.79 -18.19 -3.94
CA ALA A 341 -2.39 -16.87 -4.43
C ALA A 341 -1.52 -16.94 -5.71
N PHE A 342 -1.27 -18.13 -6.28
CA PHE A 342 -0.48 -18.32 -7.50
C PHE A 342 0.91 -17.66 -7.44
N GLY A 343 1.53 -17.64 -6.25
CA GLY A 343 2.79 -16.94 -5.99
C GLY A 343 2.67 -15.42 -5.84
N MET A 344 1.44 -14.86 -5.87
CA MET A 344 1.17 -13.42 -5.82
C MET A 344 0.87 -12.93 -4.40
N ALA A 345 1.65 -13.37 -3.44
CA ALA A 345 1.56 -12.96 -2.04
C ALA A 345 2.93 -13.11 -1.37
N ILE A 346 3.09 -12.51 -0.20
CA ILE A 346 4.23 -12.74 0.68
C ILE A 346 3.75 -13.46 1.95
N PRO A 347 4.57 -14.35 2.54
CA PRO A 347 4.16 -15.08 3.73
C PRO A 347 3.94 -14.13 4.90
N GLY A 348 2.84 -14.33 5.61
CA GLY A 348 2.57 -13.68 6.87
C GLY A 348 3.36 -14.31 8.00
N ASN A 349 3.53 -13.57 9.10
CA ASN A 349 4.21 -14.05 10.31
C ASN A 349 3.43 -13.69 11.58
N ASP A 350 2.10 -13.71 11.49
CA ASP A 350 1.13 -13.54 12.58
C ASP A 350 1.17 -12.17 13.29
N ALA A 351 1.69 -11.15 12.62
CA ALA A 351 1.60 -9.74 12.99
C ALA A 351 1.17 -8.90 11.78
N HIS A 352 0.34 -7.86 11.98
CA HIS A 352 -0.24 -7.05 10.89
C HIS A 352 0.74 -6.00 10.31
N VAL A 353 2.02 -6.35 10.19
CA VAL A 353 3.03 -5.47 9.58
C VAL A 353 3.76 -6.25 8.49
N SER A 354 3.59 -5.83 7.26
CA SER A 354 4.23 -6.44 6.09
C SER A 354 5.61 -5.82 5.80
N PRO A 355 6.49 -6.50 5.04
CA PRO A 355 7.84 -6.02 4.75
C PRO A 355 7.92 -4.65 4.04
N ASN A 356 6.85 -4.19 3.40
CA ASN A 356 6.80 -2.88 2.74
C ASN A 356 6.26 -1.76 3.64
N MET A 357 5.92 -2.06 4.90
CA MET A 357 5.50 -1.06 5.87
C MET A 357 6.68 -0.51 6.66
N PRO A 358 6.64 0.76 7.12
CA PRO A 358 7.63 1.28 8.04
C PRO A 358 7.70 0.41 9.32
N TYR A 359 8.87 0.37 9.96
CA TYR A 359 9.11 -0.39 11.20
C TYR A 359 8.84 -1.90 11.12
N TRP A 360 8.74 -2.48 9.92
CA TRP A 360 8.70 -3.93 9.79
C TRP A 360 9.92 -4.57 10.48
N ALA A 361 9.68 -5.63 11.24
CA ALA A 361 10.72 -6.35 11.95
C ALA A 361 11.00 -7.68 11.27
N ASP A 362 12.27 -7.90 10.90
CA ASP A 362 12.74 -9.20 10.44
C ASP A 362 12.79 -10.18 11.63
N LEU A 363 11.65 -10.80 11.91
CA LEU A 363 11.50 -11.86 12.90
C LEU A 363 11.61 -13.23 12.21
N PRO A 364 12.14 -14.26 12.89
CA PRO A 364 12.20 -15.61 12.32
C PRO A 364 10.84 -16.05 11.76
N GLN A 365 10.78 -16.41 10.49
CA GLN A 365 9.55 -16.83 9.83
C GLN A 365 9.01 -18.10 10.49
N ARG A 366 7.73 -18.07 10.88
CA ARG A 366 7.05 -19.27 11.41
C ARG A 366 6.83 -20.28 10.28
N LYS A 367 7.46 -21.43 10.40
CA LYS A 367 7.34 -22.53 9.43
C LYS A 367 6.22 -23.49 9.85
N TYR A 368 5.73 -24.24 8.90
CA TYR A 368 4.85 -25.38 9.12
C TYR A 368 5.58 -26.46 9.92
N ASP A 369 5.06 -26.79 11.10
CA ASP A 369 5.64 -27.80 11.99
C ASP A 369 4.53 -28.52 12.75
N PRO A 370 3.92 -29.57 12.14
CA PRO A 370 2.84 -30.32 12.77
C PRO A 370 3.28 -31.10 14.01
N GLU A 371 4.56 -31.48 14.12
CA GLU A 371 5.04 -32.19 15.30
C GLU A 371 5.16 -31.26 16.51
N GLN A 372 5.68 -30.05 16.31
CA GLN A 372 5.67 -29.05 17.36
C GLN A 372 4.24 -28.63 17.74
N ALA A 373 3.33 -28.56 16.76
CA ALA A 373 1.90 -28.29 17.00
C ALA A 373 1.27 -29.36 17.90
N LYS A 374 1.52 -30.65 17.65
CA LYS A 374 1.10 -31.76 18.54
C LYS A 374 1.65 -31.61 19.96
N ALA A 375 2.94 -31.29 20.09
CA ALA A 375 3.56 -31.11 21.39
C ALA A 375 2.90 -29.98 22.18
N LEU A 376 2.54 -28.87 21.55
CA LEU A 376 1.82 -27.76 22.17
C LEU A 376 0.39 -28.15 22.57
N LEU A 377 -0.34 -28.88 21.72
CA LEU A 377 -1.67 -29.39 22.06
C LEU A 377 -1.61 -30.31 23.28
N LYS A 378 -0.63 -31.22 23.33
CA LYS A 378 -0.43 -32.08 24.49
C LYS A 378 -0.13 -31.27 25.77
N LYS A 379 0.67 -30.18 25.66
CA LYS A 379 0.93 -29.27 26.78
C LYS A 379 -0.34 -28.56 27.25
N ALA A 380 -1.28 -28.26 26.32
CA ALA A 380 -2.60 -27.72 26.62
C ALA A 380 -3.60 -28.79 27.14
N GLY A 381 -3.15 -30.00 27.41
CA GLY A 381 -4.01 -31.12 27.86
C GLY A 381 -4.94 -31.69 26.79
N ARG A 382 -4.60 -31.51 25.50
CA ARG A 382 -5.42 -31.94 24.36
C ARG A 382 -4.59 -32.83 23.42
N GLU A 383 -5.07 -34.04 23.15
CA GLU A 383 -4.46 -34.93 22.14
C GLU A 383 -5.05 -34.67 20.73
N LYS A 384 -6.28 -34.20 20.69
CA LYS A 384 -7.01 -33.85 19.46
C LYS A 384 -7.75 -32.53 19.67
N LEU A 385 -7.81 -31.74 18.63
CA LEU A 385 -8.54 -30.49 18.61
C LEU A 385 -9.57 -30.50 17.48
N LYS A 386 -10.82 -30.10 17.79
CA LYS A 386 -11.85 -29.90 16.77
C LYS A 386 -12.39 -28.48 16.87
N VAL A 387 -12.35 -27.75 15.74
CA VAL A 387 -12.80 -26.35 15.65
C VAL A 387 -13.57 -26.07 14.37
N ASN A 388 -14.43 -25.06 14.39
CA ASN A 388 -15.11 -24.53 13.22
C ASN A 388 -14.38 -23.28 12.74
N LEU A 389 -14.12 -23.18 11.42
CA LEU A 389 -13.57 -22.00 10.76
C LEU A 389 -14.60 -21.44 9.78
N SER A 390 -15.18 -20.29 10.11
CA SER A 390 -16.18 -19.61 9.26
C SER A 390 -15.49 -18.78 8.18
N VAL A 391 -15.95 -18.91 6.92
CA VAL A 391 -15.39 -18.21 5.75
C VAL A 391 -16.45 -17.95 4.69
N ALA A 392 -16.29 -16.87 3.92
CA ALA A 392 -17.11 -16.60 2.72
C ALA A 392 -16.22 -16.14 1.56
N ASP A 393 -16.70 -16.32 0.33
CA ASP A 393 -15.97 -15.94 -0.88
C ASP A 393 -15.76 -14.41 -1.01
N THR A 394 -16.60 -13.61 -0.33
CA THR A 394 -16.49 -12.16 -0.33
C THR A 394 -15.24 -11.63 0.40
N VAL A 395 -14.59 -12.47 1.24
CA VAL A 395 -13.40 -12.02 2.01
C VAL A 395 -12.20 -11.88 1.10
N TYR A 396 -11.96 -12.86 0.26
CA TYR A 396 -10.86 -12.90 -0.71
C TYR A 396 -11.15 -13.96 -1.76
N SER A 397 -10.75 -13.73 -3.02
CA SER A 397 -10.90 -14.75 -4.07
C SER A 397 -10.07 -15.98 -3.72
N GLY A 398 -10.73 -17.12 -3.48
CA GLY A 398 -10.11 -18.37 -3.02
C GLY A 398 -10.01 -18.52 -1.48
N ALA A 399 -10.67 -17.67 -0.68
CA ALA A 399 -10.64 -17.80 0.79
C ALA A 399 -11.20 -19.14 1.28
N VAL A 400 -12.26 -19.65 0.64
CA VAL A 400 -12.82 -20.98 0.97
C VAL A 400 -11.82 -22.09 0.65
N ASP A 401 -11.18 -22.05 -0.53
CA ASP A 401 -10.17 -23.03 -0.94
C ASP A 401 -8.94 -22.98 0.01
N MET A 402 -8.54 -21.79 0.45
CA MET A 402 -7.48 -21.60 1.46
C MET A 402 -7.83 -22.31 2.78
N CYS A 403 -9.08 -22.17 3.26
CA CYS A 403 -9.51 -22.83 4.49
C CYS A 403 -9.57 -24.34 4.35
N VAL A 404 -10.00 -24.86 3.20
CA VAL A 404 -10.01 -26.30 2.90
C VAL A 404 -8.57 -26.85 2.88
N LEU A 405 -7.64 -26.15 2.25
CA LEU A 405 -6.23 -26.52 2.24
C LEU A 405 -5.63 -26.51 3.67
N PHE A 406 -5.89 -25.44 4.45
CA PHE A 406 -5.48 -25.38 5.84
C PHE A 406 -6.05 -26.54 6.67
N ALA A 407 -7.33 -26.87 6.50
CA ALA A 407 -7.95 -28.01 7.18
C ALA A 407 -7.27 -29.36 6.85
N GLN A 408 -6.77 -29.53 5.63
CA GLN A 408 -5.97 -30.71 5.24
C GLN A 408 -4.60 -30.73 5.93
N GLN A 409 -3.89 -29.61 5.91
CA GLN A 409 -2.57 -29.45 6.53
C GLN A 409 -2.63 -29.70 8.05
N ALA A 410 -3.66 -29.16 8.71
CA ALA A 410 -3.84 -29.24 10.16
C ALA A 410 -4.10 -30.67 10.69
N LYS A 411 -4.56 -31.58 9.83
CA LYS A 411 -4.76 -33.02 10.20
C LYS A 411 -3.47 -33.67 10.69
N ALA A 412 -2.33 -33.32 10.08
CA ALA A 412 -1.03 -33.83 10.49
C ALA A 412 -0.68 -33.47 11.94
N ALA A 413 -1.22 -32.38 12.47
CA ALA A 413 -1.08 -31.95 13.85
C ALA A 413 -2.16 -32.51 14.81
N GLY A 414 -3.07 -33.37 14.33
CA GLY A 414 -4.21 -33.86 15.13
C GLY A 414 -5.34 -32.83 15.27
N ILE A 415 -5.36 -31.82 14.40
CA ILE A 415 -6.38 -30.75 14.39
C ILE A 415 -7.40 -31.03 13.29
N GLU A 416 -8.68 -31.15 13.66
CA GLU A 416 -9.81 -31.25 12.76
C GLU A 416 -10.48 -29.87 12.64
N ILE A 417 -10.34 -29.24 11.45
CA ILE A 417 -11.00 -27.98 11.15
C ILE A 417 -12.23 -28.25 10.27
N ASN A 418 -13.42 -27.95 10.80
CA ASN A 418 -14.65 -27.93 10.05
C ASN A 418 -14.80 -26.56 9.36
N VAL A 419 -14.65 -26.50 8.04
CA VAL A 419 -14.81 -25.27 7.26
C VAL A 419 -16.31 -24.99 7.09
N VAL A 420 -16.78 -23.90 7.67
CA VAL A 420 -18.17 -23.44 7.60
C VAL A 420 -18.27 -22.33 6.55
N ARG A 421 -18.84 -22.65 5.39
CA ARG A 421 -19.10 -21.64 4.37
C ARG A 421 -20.31 -20.81 4.76
N GLU A 422 -20.08 -19.53 5.02
CA GLU A 422 -21.09 -18.55 5.40
C GLU A 422 -21.62 -17.79 4.16
N PRO A 423 -22.81 -17.21 4.24
CA PRO A 423 -23.29 -16.30 3.20
C PRO A 423 -22.36 -15.10 3.02
N SER A 424 -22.12 -14.69 1.77
CA SER A 424 -21.35 -13.49 1.46
C SER A 424 -22.06 -12.21 1.91
N ASP A 425 -23.39 -12.18 1.77
CA ASP A 425 -24.21 -11.07 2.26
C ASP A 425 -24.23 -11.03 3.79
N GLY A 426 -23.91 -9.87 4.35
CA GLY A 426 -23.85 -9.65 5.79
C GLY A 426 -22.67 -10.35 6.50
N TYR A 427 -21.66 -10.87 5.80
CA TYR A 427 -20.54 -11.59 6.42
C TYR A 427 -19.85 -10.79 7.51
N TYR A 428 -19.45 -9.56 7.23
CA TYR A 428 -18.76 -8.70 8.21
C TYR A 428 -19.66 -8.27 9.37
N SER A 429 -20.98 -8.24 9.19
CA SER A 429 -21.94 -7.91 10.25
C SER A 429 -22.30 -9.10 11.15
N ASN A 430 -22.32 -10.31 10.60
CA ASN A 430 -22.86 -11.50 11.27
C ASN A 430 -21.80 -12.53 11.67
N VAL A 431 -20.62 -12.51 11.04
CA VAL A 431 -19.54 -13.48 11.25
C VAL A 431 -18.32 -12.85 11.89
N TRP A 432 -17.72 -11.85 11.22
CA TRP A 432 -16.56 -11.13 11.77
C TRP A 432 -16.90 -10.46 13.10
N LEU A 433 -15.99 -10.56 14.09
CA LEU A 433 -16.19 -10.12 15.48
C LEU A 433 -17.31 -10.87 16.26
N LYS A 434 -17.99 -11.85 15.64
CA LYS A 434 -19.09 -12.62 16.25
C LYS A 434 -18.72 -14.09 16.43
N LYS A 435 -18.07 -14.70 15.45
CA LYS A 435 -17.64 -16.11 15.50
C LYS A 435 -16.24 -16.21 16.09
N PRO A 436 -15.96 -17.20 16.96
CA PRO A 436 -14.68 -17.28 17.66
C PRO A 436 -13.49 -17.62 16.76
N PHE A 437 -13.71 -18.12 15.54
CA PHE A 437 -12.68 -18.39 14.55
C PHE A 437 -13.27 -18.22 13.15
N CYS A 438 -12.80 -17.22 12.45
CA CYS A 438 -13.28 -16.89 11.10
C CYS A 438 -12.14 -16.31 10.25
N VAL A 439 -12.41 -16.07 8.97
CA VAL A 439 -11.47 -15.40 8.05
C VAL A 439 -11.85 -13.93 7.89
N ALA A 440 -10.87 -13.04 7.83
CA ALA A 440 -11.07 -11.65 7.48
C ALA A 440 -9.94 -11.13 6.58
N GLN A 441 -10.13 -9.94 6.01
CA GLN A 441 -9.10 -9.23 5.25
C GLN A 441 -8.97 -7.81 5.78
N TRP A 442 -7.73 -7.40 5.97
CA TRP A 442 -7.38 -6.03 6.34
C TRP A 442 -6.69 -5.33 5.17
N GLY A 443 -7.17 -4.16 4.81
CA GLY A 443 -6.42 -3.26 3.92
C GLY A 443 -5.18 -2.72 4.61
N ALA A 444 -4.17 -2.34 3.83
CA ALA A 444 -2.97 -1.67 4.35
C ALA A 444 -3.31 -0.41 5.18
N ARG A 445 -2.47 -0.10 6.14
CA ARG A 445 -2.47 1.18 6.87
C ARG A 445 -1.12 1.84 6.66
N PRO A 446 -1.04 3.18 6.71
CA PRO A 446 0.21 3.90 6.43
C PRO A 446 1.31 3.56 7.43
N THR A 447 0.97 3.25 8.68
CA THR A 447 1.95 2.92 9.72
C THR A 447 1.45 1.80 10.63
N PRO A 448 2.37 1.09 11.33
CA PRO A 448 2.01 0.12 12.36
C PRO A 448 1.19 0.72 13.52
N ASP A 449 1.39 2.00 13.87
CA ASP A 449 0.59 2.65 14.92
C ASP A 449 -0.90 2.58 14.60
N VAL A 450 -1.27 3.01 13.40
CA VAL A 450 -2.66 2.98 12.95
C VAL A 450 -3.19 1.55 12.91
N MET A 451 -2.42 0.62 12.36
CA MET A 451 -2.81 -0.77 12.25
C MET A 451 -2.99 -1.40 13.63
N PHE A 452 -2.03 -1.26 14.54
CA PHE A 452 -2.06 -1.86 15.87
C PHE A 452 -3.12 -1.24 16.78
N THR A 453 -3.36 0.07 16.65
CA THR A 453 -4.45 0.75 17.36
C THR A 453 -5.82 0.18 16.97
N LEU A 454 -6.00 -0.21 15.70
CA LEU A 454 -7.25 -0.79 15.22
C LEU A 454 -7.40 -2.28 15.56
N THR A 455 -6.30 -3.05 15.49
CA THR A 455 -6.36 -4.52 15.53
C THR A 455 -6.05 -5.14 16.89
N TYR A 456 -5.25 -4.47 17.74
CA TYR A 456 -4.69 -5.09 18.94
C TYR A 456 -4.87 -4.27 20.22
N LYS A 457 -5.17 -2.96 20.14
CA LYS A 457 -5.43 -2.18 21.36
C LYS A 457 -6.58 -2.81 22.14
N ASP A 458 -6.44 -2.93 23.46
CA ASP A 458 -7.37 -3.67 24.33
C ASP A 458 -8.85 -3.25 24.21
N ASP A 459 -9.10 -1.94 23.98
CA ASP A 459 -10.42 -1.33 23.85
C ASP A 459 -10.82 -1.06 22.37
N ALA A 460 -10.02 -1.53 21.42
CA ALA A 460 -10.33 -1.31 20.01
C ALA A 460 -11.58 -2.09 19.59
N ALA A 461 -12.53 -1.41 18.96
CA ALA A 461 -13.75 -2.02 18.47
C ALA A 461 -13.51 -3.14 17.44
N TRP A 462 -12.36 -3.11 16.77
CA TRP A 462 -11.94 -4.08 15.76
C TRP A 462 -10.80 -4.97 16.22
N ASN A 463 -10.56 -5.11 17.54
CA ASN A 463 -9.67 -6.14 18.07
C ASN A 463 -10.31 -7.52 17.84
N GLU A 464 -10.12 -8.02 16.62
CA GLU A 464 -10.83 -9.19 16.10
C GLU A 464 -10.48 -10.50 16.82
N SER A 465 -9.35 -10.56 17.49
CA SER A 465 -8.95 -11.72 18.32
C SER A 465 -9.29 -11.57 19.79
N ARG A 466 -9.77 -10.41 20.23
CA ARG A 466 -10.00 -10.08 21.64
C ARG A 466 -8.77 -10.27 22.53
N TRP A 467 -7.59 -10.26 21.90
CA TRP A 467 -6.34 -10.38 22.62
C TRP A 467 -6.06 -9.14 23.44
N LYS A 468 -5.58 -9.35 24.68
CA LYS A 468 -5.20 -8.28 25.60
C LYS A 468 -3.80 -8.54 26.12
N ASN A 469 -2.94 -7.53 26.00
CA ASN A 469 -1.57 -7.61 26.49
C ASN A 469 -1.12 -6.25 27.02
N LYS A 470 -0.90 -6.18 28.33
CA LYS A 470 -0.52 -4.93 29.00
C LYS A 470 0.75 -4.32 28.42
N ARG A 471 1.79 -5.14 28.18
CA ARG A 471 3.06 -4.66 27.63
C ARG A 471 2.90 -4.11 26.22
N PHE A 472 2.09 -4.76 25.38
CA PHE A 472 1.77 -4.29 24.05
C PHE A 472 1.11 -2.90 24.08
N ASN A 473 0.12 -2.71 24.95
CA ASN A 473 -0.59 -1.43 25.08
C ASN A 473 0.32 -0.31 25.62
N GLU A 474 1.21 -0.63 26.59
CA GLU A 474 2.23 0.32 27.08
C GLU A 474 3.16 0.77 25.93
N LEU A 475 3.68 -0.19 25.14
CA LEU A 475 4.55 0.10 24.01
C LEU A 475 3.84 0.92 22.93
N LEU A 476 2.58 0.62 22.64
CA LEU A 476 1.79 1.33 21.63
C LEU A 476 1.65 2.81 22.01
N LEU A 477 1.36 3.12 23.28
CA LEU A 477 1.28 4.49 23.77
C LEU A 477 2.64 5.22 23.70
N LEU A 478 3.73 4.55 24.09
CA LEU A 478 5.07 5.13 24.06
C LEU A 478 5.54 5.37 22.62
N ALA A 479 5.36 4.39 21.74
CA ALA A 479 5.79 4.48 20.34
C ALA A 479 5.03 5.57 19.56
N LYS A 480 3.77 5.85 19.94
CA LYS A 480 2.96 6.88 19.29
C LYS A 480 3.58 8.27 19.38
N ALA A 481 4.21 8.63 20.50
CA ALA A 481 4.83 9.93 20.73
C ALA A 481 6.36 9.94 20.53
N GLU A 482 7.02 8.79 20.36
CA GLU A 482 8.48 8.69 20.24
C GLU A 482 8.95 9.16 18.87
N LEU A 483 9.86 10.14 18.83
CA LEU A 483 10.45 10.70 17.61
C LEU A 483 11.79 10.04 17.23
N ASP A 484 12.48 9.41 18.18
CA ASP A 484 13.71 8.67 17.91
C ASP A 484 13.40 7.39 17.14
N GLN A 485 13.86 7.35 15.90
CA GLN A 485 13.57 6.25 14.98
C GLN A 485 14.10 4.90 15.46
N ALA A 486 15.24 4.86 16.14
CA ALA A 486 15.84 3.62 16.63
C ALA A 486 15.03 3.05 17.82
N LYS A 487 14.65 3.91 18.77
CA LYS A 487 13.78 3.52 19.88
C LYS A 487 12.42 3.06 19.39
N ARG A 488 11.84 3.81 18.44
CA ARG A 488 10.56 3.50 17.85
C ARG A 488 10.57 2.16 17.12
N THR A 489 11.61 1.90 16.33
CA THR A 489 11.82 0.61 15.65
C THR A 489 11.92 -0.55 16.65
N ALA A 490 12.64 -0.36 17.77
CA ALA A 490 12.75 -1.38 18.81
C ALA A 490 11.40 -1.67 19.47
N MET A 491 10.58 -0.64 19.77
CA MET A 491 9.24 -0.80 20.33
C MET A 491 8.31 -1.55 19.38
N TYR A 492 8.29 -1.21 18.08
CA TYR A 492 7.48 -1.91 17.09
C TYR A 492 7.96 -3.34 16.84
N ARG A 493 9.26 -3.61 16.93
CA ARG A 493 9.79 -4.97 16.88
C ARG A 493 9.27 -5.82 18.04
N GLU A 494 9.31 -5.29 19.28
CA GLU A 494 8.79 -5.98 20.46
C GLU A 494 7.27 -6.23 20.32
N MET A 495 6.50 -5.25 19.88
CA MET A 495 5.06 -5.40 19.64
C MET A 495 4.74 -6.46 18.59
N GLN A 496 5.48 -6.51 17.49
CA GLN A 496 5.33 -7.54 16.45
C GLN A 496 5.65 -8.94 17.02
N GLN A 497 6.69 -9.06 17.85
CA GLN A 497 7.03 -10.31 18.50
C GLN A 497 5.93 -10.77 19.48
N LEU A 498 5.38 -9.87 20.30
CA LEU A 498 4.27 -10.17 21.22
C LEU A 498 3.03 -10.64 20.45
N ALA A 499 2.64 -9.94 19.38
CA ALA A 499 1.50 -10.32 18.54
C ALA A 499 1.72 -11.69 17.87
N ARG A 500 2.94 -11.95 17.37
CA ARG A 500 3.33 -13.20 16.73
C ARG A 500 3.27 -14.38 17.70
N ASP A 501 3.79 -14.22 18.93
CA ASP A 501 4.03 -15.33 19.86
C ASP A 501 2.86 -15.55 20.83
N ASP A 502 2.11 -14.51 21.19
CA ASP A 502 0.99 -14.57 22.13
C ASP A 502 -0.36 -14.16 21.49
N GLY A 503 -0.37 -13.36 20.45
CA GLY A 503 -1.60 -12.87 19.82
C GLY A 503 -2.50 -13.97 19.27
N GLY A 504 -3.78 -13.64 19.03
CA GLY A 504 -4.82 -14.58 18.61
C GLY A 504 -5.00 -14.71 17.10
N THR A 505 -4.22 -14.02 16.28
CA THR A 505 -4.47 -13.99 14.84
C THR A 505 -3.44 -14.82 14.08
N ILE A 506 -3.90 -15.72 13.21
CA ILE A 506 -3.07 -16.34 12.18
C ILE A 506 -3.09 -15.40 10.96
N ILE A 507 -1.91 -15.07 10.45
CA ILE A 507 -1.77 -14.36 9.18
C ILE A 507 -1.03 -15.27 8.20
N PRO A 508 -1.76 -15.98 7.31
CA PRO A 508 -1.13 -16.86 6.34
C PRO A 508 -0.32 -16.09 5.31
N MET A 509 -0.84 -14.95 4.84
CA MET A 509 -0.18 -14.17 3.80
C MET A 509 -0.62 -12.70 3.80
N PHE A 510 0.21 -11.86 3.20
CA PHE A 510 -0.15 -10.56 2.69
C PHE A 510 -0.34 -10.66 1.18
N ALA A 511 -1.54 -10.34 0.68
CA ALA A 511 -1.84 -10.37 -0.74
C ALA A 511 -1.12 -9.23 -1.45
N ASN A 512 -0.44 -9.50 -2.56
CA ASN A 512 0.18 -8.47 -3.37
C ASN A 512 -0.87 -7.73 -4.21
N PHE A 513 -0.58 -6.49 -4.59
CA PHE A 513 -1.28 -5.84 -5.68
C PHE A 513 -0.78 -6.39 -7.01
N VAL A 514 -1.67 -7.01 -7.77
CA VAL A 514 -1.38 -7.57 -9.08
C VAL A 514 -2.17 -6.79 -10.12
N TYR A 515 -1.45 -6.09 -10.98
CA TYR A 515 -2.01 -5.32 -12.08
C TYR A 515 -1.20 -5.55 -13.35
N ALA A 516 -1.74 -5.16 -14.49
CA ALA A 516 -1.10 -5.44 -15.76
C ALA A 516 -1.06 -4.20 -16.66
N ARG A 517 -0.02 -4.08 -17.47
CA ARG A 517 0.17 -3.00 -18.41
C ARG A 517 0.69 -3.47 -19.77
N ASN A 518 0.46 -2.70 -20.79
CA ASN A 518 1.14 -2.87 -22.07
C ASN A 518 2.63 -2.54 -21.89
N LYS A 519 3.52 -3.31 -22.51
CA LYS A 519 4.98 -3.11 -22.46
C LYS A 519 5.46 -1.73 -22.90
N LYS A 520 4.67 -1.02 -23.71
CA LYS A 520 4.97 0.37 -24.07
C LYS A 520 4.88 1.34 -22.88
N VAL A 521 4.16 0.99 -21.82
CA VAL A 521 4.11 1.75 -20.57
C VAL A 521 5.26 1.29 -19.69
N GLN A 522 6.11 2.20 -19.31
CA GLN A 522 7.29 1.95 -18.47
C GLN A 522 7.18 2.71 -17.15
N HIS A 523 7.90 2.26 -16.15
CA HIS A 523 8.01 2.87 -14.82
C HIS A 523 9.43 2.75 -14.27
N GLY A 524 9.71 3.43 -13.16
CA GLY A 524 10.96 3.30 -12.41
C GLY A 524 11.13 1.92 -11.77
N PRO A 525 12.31 1.65 -11.16
CA PRO A 525 12.63 0.32 -10.59
C PRO A 525 11.80 -0.05 -9.36
N HIS A 526 11.20 0.93 -8.70
CA HIS A 526 10.40 0.75 -7.51
C HIS A 526 8.95 1.16 -7.74
N LEU A 527 8.03 0.40 -7.17
CA LEU A 527 6.60 0.63 -7.22
C LEU A 527 6.06 0.67 -5.78
N ALA A 528 5.36 1.75 -5.44
CA ALA A 528 4.76 1.87 -4.13
C ALA A 528 3.63 0.86 -3.92
N GLY A 529 3.65 0.17 -2.78
CA GLY A 529 2.68 -0.84 -2.38
C GLY A 529 1.57 -0.31 -1.45
N SER A 530 1.40 1.02 -1.33
CA SER A 530 0.30 1.62 -0.57
C SER A 530 -1.05 1.47 -1.25
N TRP A 531 -1.08 1.57 -2.58
CA TRP A 531 -2.23 1.33 -3.47
C TRP A 531 -1.75 0.67 -4.76
N GLN A 532 -2.68 0.14 -5.56
CA GLN A 532 -2.39 -0.36 -6.91
C GLN A 532 -1.86 0.78 -7.81
N ILE A 533 -1.24 0.42 -8.94
CA ILE A 533 -0.72 1.38 -9.91
C ILE A 533 0.25 2.37 -9.24
N ASP A 534 1.27 1.82 -8.58
CA ASP A 534 2.35 2.60 -7.96
C ASP A 534 1.83 3.60 -6.91
N GLY A 535 1.07 3.11 -5.93
CA GLY A 535 0.48 3.95 -4.91
C GLY A 535 -0.59 4.90 -5.45
N ALA A 536 -1.34 4.48 -6.48
CA ALA A 536 -2.29 5.29 -7.26
C ALA A 536 -1.66 6.50 -7.97
N ARG A 537 -0.31 6.54 -8.11
CA ARG A 537 0.45 7.64 -8.72
C ARG A 537 1.09 7.27 -10.05
N GLY A 538 0.75 6.12 -10.66
CA GLY A 538 1.30 5.69 -11.94
C GLY A 538 1.16 6.74 -13.05
N ALA A 539 0.04 7.47 -13.12
CA ALA A 539 -0.15 8.53 -14.09
C ALA A 539 0.92 9.65 -14.02
N SER A 540 1.42 9.96 -12.82
CA SER A 540 2.47 10.98 -12.64
C SER A 540 3.90 10.42 -12.73
N ARG A 541 4.10 9.11 -12.52
CA ARG A 541 5.42 8.48 -12.41
C ARG A 541 5.81 7.62 -13.61
N TRP A 542 4.82 7.17 -14.40
CA TRP A 542 5.02 6.28 -15.55
C TRP A 542 5.10 7.06 -16.85
N TRP A 543 5.65 6.43 -17.90
CA TRP A 543 5.82 7.04 -19.23
C TRP A 543 5.68 6.01 -20.36
N PHE A 544 5.55 6.46 -21.60
CA PHE A 544 5.64 5.56 -22.74
C PHE A 544 7.10 5.33 -23.18
N ALA A 545 7.46 4.07 -23.42
CA ALA A 545 8.70 3.70 -24.10
C ALA A 545 8.74 4.29 -25.52
N ASN A 546 9.93 4.33 -26.08
CA ASN A 546 10.19 4.72 -27.47
C ASN A 546 9.66 3.68 -28.45
#